data_587dae645cf738968237f86461c01e94
#
_entry.id   587dae645cf738968237f86461c01e94
#
_cell.length_a   1.000
_cell.length_b   1.000
_cell.length_c   1.000
_cell.angle_alpha   90.00
_cell.angle_beta   90.00
_cell.angle_gamma   90.00
#
_symmetry.space_group_name_H-M   'P 1'
#
loop_
_entity.id
_entity.type
_entity.pdbx_description
1 polymer ?
#
loop_
_entity_poly.entity_id
_entity_poly.type
_entity_poly.pdbx_seq_one_letter_code
_entity_poly.pdbx_strand_id
1 'polypeptide(L)'
;SVVVDLSLEVVGQGPCEVGYPQTLLAHPAGVPLPPQVPTSECGPAEEWLAIPALPPGLELDPDTGIISGTALEEGESSHVIRAENAFGSSEVSVEIYIRDVFLFQGGPLQIPYSPVTGEGNGSLTLHCTEGSLNPGFPTYLSGLSMAIQHDPALITYADSAQGIDIEMLNGGSGPDFWAVNSLDGTILIGLLVSFAVADFLTCDEQREIIVIDFVTVPTLLQGNIDGASGFFEWGNPEGTPPLDNLIVIDGTTSVDPVMEPILYELTPQ
;
A
#
# COMPACT_ATOMS: atom_id res chain seq x y z
N SER A 1 6.63 56.21 51.66
CA SER A 1 6.18 55.19 50.67
C SER A 1 7.25 55.03 49.61
N VAL A 2 7.76 53.82 49.47
CA VAL A 2 8.64 53.43 48.38
C VAL A 2 7.75 52.89 47.29
N VAL A 3 7.73 53.51 46.12
CA VAL A 3 7.08 52.97 44.92
C VAL A 3 8.13 52.14 44.19
N VAL A 4 7.90 50.85 44.09
CA VAL A 4 8.71 49.98 43.31
C VAL A 4 7.98 49.78 41.95
N ASP A 5 8.52 50.36 40.87
CA ASP A 5 8.06 50.12 39.54
C ASP A 5 8.56 48.73 39.10
N LEU A 6 7.64 47.78 38.92
CA LEU A 6 7.93 46.49 38.34
C LEU A 6 7.61 46.57 36.84
N SER A 7 8.62 46.62 36.01
CA SER A 7 8.45 46.39 34.57
C SER A 7 8.57 44.88 34.30
N LEU A 8 7.51 44.26 33.79
CA LEU A 8 7.51 42.90 33.32
C LEU A 8 7.87 42.93 31.83
N GLU A 9 9.02 42.41 31.48
CA GLU A 9 9.41 42.21 30.09
C GLU A 9 8.98 40.81 29.67
N VAL A 10 8.00 40.69 28.78
CA VAL A 10 7.62 39.41 28.19
C VAL A 10 8.58 39.15 27.06
N VAL A 11 9.55 38.26 27.27
CA VAL A 11 10.47 37.81 26.24
C VAL A 11 9.78 36.73 25.43
N GLY A 12 9.53 36.99 24.14
CA GLY A 12 9.03 35.99 23.23
C GLY A 12 10.06 34.88 23.01
N GLN A 13 9.59 33.69 22.68
CA GLN A 13 10.42 32.51 22.36
C GLN A 13 10.23 32.10 20.91
N GLY A 14 11.33 31.67 20.25
CA GLY A 14 11.26 30.99 18.98
C GLY A 14 10.68 29.59 19.11
N PRO A 15 10.23 28.99 18.01
CA PRO A 15 9.89 27.56 17.97
C PRO A 15 11.14 26.73 18.29
N CYS A 16 10.94 25.57 18.93
CA CYS A 16 11.99 24.59 19.19
C CYS A 16 11.42 23.19 19.07
N GLU A 17 12.29 22.19 18.98
CA GLU A 17 11.92 20.77 18.90
C GLU A 17 10.82 20.51 17.86
N VAL A 18 10.99 21.10 16.68
CA VAL A 18 10.07 20.88 15.55
C VAL A 18 10.22 19.44 15.06
N GLY A 19 9.10 18.75 14.89
CA GLY A 19 9.05 17.38 14.42
C GLY A 19 7.78 17.07 13.66
N TYR A 20 7.83 15.96 12.90
CA TYR A 20 6.67 15.33 12.28
C TYR A 20 6.48 13.94 12.86
N PRO A 21 5.26 13.36 12.81
CA PRO A 21 5.00 11.98 13.24
C PRO A 21 5.92 10.97 12.54
N GLN A 22 6.24 11.25 11.28
CA GLN A 22 7.18 10.49 10.46
C GLN A 22 8.15 11.48 9.78
N THR A 23 9.43 11.21 9.89
CA THR A 23 10.48 11.95 9.16
C THR A 23 10.88 11.27 7.85
N LEU A 24 10.41 10.03 7.66
CA LEU A 24 10.47 9.27 6.42
C LEU A 24 9.04 9.09 5.90
N LEU A 25 8.69 9.79 4.83
CA LEU A 25 7.37 9.74 4.18
C LEU A 25 7.48 8.90 2.91
N ALA A 26 7.09 7.63 2.98
CA ALA A 26 6.94 6.77 1.80
C ALA A 26 5.46 6.76 1.38
N HIS A 27 5.15 7.17 0.13
CA HIS A 27 3.78 7.30 -0.32
C HIS A 27 3.65 7.07 -1.83
N PRO A 28 2.56 6.43 -2.32
CA PRO A 28 2.34 6.23 -3.75
C PRO A 28 2.13 7.55 -4.51
N ALA A 29 2.60 7.60 -5.76
CA ALA A 29 2.24 8.67 -6.68
C ALA A 29 0.74 8.60 -7.01
N GLY A 30 0.11 9.77 -7.17
CA GLY A 30 -1.31 9.85 -7.52
C GLY A 30 -2.30 9.63 -6.37
N VAL A 31 -1.82 9.24 -5.18
CA VAL A 31 -2.63 9.04 -3.98
C VAL A 31 -2.51 10.25 -3.05
N PRO A 32 -3.62 10.78 -2.47
CA PRO A 32 -3.56 11.87 -1.51
C PRO A 32 -2.79 11.49 -0.25
N LEU A 33 -1.74 12.25 0.08
CA LEU A 33 -0.98 12.08 1.31
C LEU A 33 -1.85 12.47 2.52
N PRO A 34 -2.02 11.60 3.52
CA PRO A 34 -2.66 11.98 4.77
C PRO A 34 -1.92 13.18 5.40
N PRO A 35 -2.64 14.21 5.88
CA PRO A 35 -2.03 15.42 6.42
C PRO A 35 -1.00 15.12 7.52
N GLN A 36 0.25 15.50 7.28
CA GLN A 36 1.33 15.38 8.25
C GLN A 36 1.36 16.65 9.10
N VAL A 37 0.88 16.54 10.32
CA VAL A 37 0.77 17.68 11.24
C VAL A 37 2.05 17.77 12.08
N PRO A 38 2.79 18.90 12.01
CA PRO A 38 4.00 19.05 12.79
C PRO A 38 3.71 19.28 14.27
N THR A 39 4.70 18.97 15.09
CA THR A 39 4.78 19.38 16.47
C THR A 39 5.86 20.44 16.63
N SER A 40 5.64 21.40 17.52
CA SER A 40 6.63 22.40 17.92
C SER A 40 6.45 22.72 19.39
N GLU A 41 7.56 22.81 20.10
CA GLU A 41 7.60 23.25 21.48
C GLU A 41 8.07 24.71 21.58
N CYS A 42 8.15 25.24 22.79
CA CYS A 42 8.54 26.62 23.09
C CYS A 42 7.55 27.66 22.54
N GLY A 43 7.98 28.54 21.61
CA GLY A 43 7.11 29.54 21.00
C GLY A 43 6.37 29.04 19.77
N PRO A 44 5.21 29.63 19.43
CA PRO A 44 4.51 29.27 18.18
C PRO A 44 5.32 29.67 16.96
N ALA A 45 5.27 28.84 15.90
CA ALA A 45 5.77 29.23 14.60
C ALA A 45 4.78 30.21 13.93
N GLU A 46 5.29 31.20 13.24
CA GLU A 46 4.52 32.17 12.46
C GLU A 46 4.67 31.94 10.96
N GLU A 47 5.73 31.24 10.56
CA GLU A 47 5.99 30.88 9.16
C GLU A 47 6.68 29.52 9.07
N TRP A 48 6.30 28.75 8.05
CA TRP A 48 6.89 27.46 7.73
C TRP A 48 7.41 27.44 6.30
N LEU A 49 8.61 26.89 6.11
CA LEU A 49 9.30 26.86 4.82
C LEU A 49 9.95 25.51 4.57
N ALA A 50 9.75 24.94 3.37
CA ALA A 50 10.46 23.75 2.91
C ALA A 50 11.67 24.12 2.04
N ILE A 51 12.82 23.54 2.30
CA ILE A 51 14.09 23.80 1.59
C ILE A 51 14.75 22.47 1.24
N PRO A 52 14.86 22.13 -0.07
CA PRO A 52 14.19 22.74 -1.21
C PRO A 52 12.65 22.60 -1.14
N ALA A 53 11.94 23.21 -2.11
CA ALA A 53 10.49 23.04 -2.22
C ALA A 53 10.10 21.56 -2.33
N LEU A 54 8.94 21.19 -1.80
CA LEU A 54 8.42 19.82 -1.84
C LEU A 54 8.21 19.32 -3.28
N PRO A 55 8.15 17.99 -3.51
CA PRO A 55 7.84 17.42 -4.80
C PRO A 55 6.54 17.96 -5.40
N PRO A 56 6.42 18.00 -6.74
CA PRO A 56 5.22 18.49 -7.41
C PRO A 56 3.95 17.77 -6.92
N GLY A 57 2.95 18.57 -6.51
CA GLY A 57 1.67 18.08 -5.98
C GLY A 57 1.61 17.95 -4.46
N LEU A 58 2.76 17.96 -3.77
CA LEU A 58 2.80 18.12 -2.31
C LEU A 58 2.97 19.60 -1.95
N GLU A 59 2.32 20.02 -0.89
CA GLU A 59 2.32 21.38 -0.39
C GLU A 59 2.61 21.41 1.10
N LEU A 60 3.40 22.40 1.52
CA LEU A 60 3.57 22.79 2.91
C LEU A 60 2.71 24.01 3.15
N ASP A 61 1.77 23.93 4.08
CA ASP A 61 0.98 25.07 4.51
C ASP A 61 1.89 26.03 5.30
N PRO A 62 2.10 27.27 4.81
CA PRO A 62 3.05 28.21 5.42
C PRO A 62 2.63 28.70 6.80
N ASP A 63 1.34 28.63 7.15
CA ASP A 63 0.83 29.10 8.44
C ASP A 63 0.81 27.98 9.49
N THR A 64 0.56 26.74 9.08
CA THR A 64 0.37 25.60 9.99
C THR A 64 1.50 24.58 9.97
N GLY A 65 2.33 24.57 8.92
CA GLY A 65 3.37 23.58 8.71
C GLY A 65 2.86 22.20 8.29
N ILE A 66 1.58 22.06 7.96
CA ILE A 66 1.01 20.79 7.53
C ILE A 66 1.52 20.47 6.13
N ILE A 67 2.10 19.27 5.97
CA ILE A 67 2.43 18.71 4.65
C ILE A 67 1.23 17.87 4.19
N SER A 68 0.74 18.16 2.98
CA SER A 68 -0.39 17.46 2.36
C SER A 68 -0.33 17.56 0.85
N GLY A 69 -1.31 16.95 0.15
CA GLY A 69 -1.42 17.03 -1.30
C GLY A 69 -1.33 15.64 -1.94
N THR A 70 -1.14 15.61 -3.25
CA THR A 70 -1.01 14.39 -4.04
C THR A 70 0.23 14.53 -4.91
N ALA A 71 1.27 13.76 -4.62
CA ALA A 71 2.48 13.76 -5.43
C ALA A 71 2.17 13.28 -6.86
N LEU A 72 2.66 14.01 -7.86
CA LEU A 72 2.34 13.75 -9.27
C LEU A 72 3.38 12.89 -9.99
N GLU A 73 4.57 12.79 -9.42
CA GLU A 73 5.71 12.10 -10.03
C GLU A 73 6.45 11.29 -8.97
N GLU A 74 6.96 10.14 -9.38
CA GLU A 74 7.83 9.32 -8.56
C GLU A 74 9.18 10.01 -8.35
N GLY A 75 9.78 9.78 -7.21
CA GLY A 75 11.09 10.32 -6.89
C GLY A 75 11.42 10.29 -5.41
N GLU A 76 12.66 10.60 -5.13
CA GLU A 76 13.20 10.73 -3.78
C GLU A 76 13.72 12.15 -3.57
N SER A 77 13.45 12.67 -2.40
CA SER A 77 13.93 14.01 -2.05
C SER A 77 14.09 14.18 -0.55
N SER A 78 15.07 14.98 -0.18
CA SER A 78 15.34 15.37 1.20
C SER A 78 15.04 16.86 1.36
N HIS A 79 14.28 17.19 2.40
CA HIS A 79 13.83 18.54 2.68
C HIS A 79 14.14 18.92 4.11
N VAL A 80 14.55 20.16 4.32
CA VAL A 80 14.60 20.78 5.63
C VAL A 80 13.32 21.62 5.77
N ILE A 81 12.50 21.27 6.74
CA ILE A 81 11.33 22.06 7.10
C ILE A 81 11.74 22.98 8.26
N ARG A 82 11.62 24.26 8.00
CA ARG A 82 11.97 25.31 8.94
C ARG A 82 10.72 26.01 9.45
N ALA A 83 10.61 26.08 10.75
CA ALA A 83 9.61 26.85 11.46
C ALA A 83 10.27 28.09 12.08
N GLU A 84 9.69 29.27 11.90
CA GLU A 84 10.26 30.50 12.43
C GLU A 84 9.21 31.50 12.96
N ASN A 85 9.66 32.38 13.81
CA ASN A 85 8.97 33.59 14.27
C ASN A 85 10.00 34.68 14.52
N ALA A 86 9.54 35.85 15.01
CA ALA A 86 10.39 37.00 15.29
C ALA A 86 11.52 36.75 16.34
N PHE A 87 11.47 35.62 17.08
CA PHE A 87 12.38 35.32 18.19
C PHE A 87 13.35 34.17 17.88
N GLY A 88 13.18 33.46 16.78
CA GLY A 88 14.07 32.35 16.38
C GLY A 88 13.43 31.38 15.40
N SER A 89 14.20 30.34 15.06
CA SER A 89 13.78 29.27 14.18
C SER A 89 14.25 27.91 14.67
N SER A 90 13.53 26.85 14.25
CA SER A 90 13.90 25.45 14.43
C SER A 90 13.68 24.70 13.13
N GLU A 91 14.43 23.62 12.92
CA GLU A 91 14.44 22.86 11.67
C GLU A 91 14.30 21.37 11.94
N VAL A 92 13.65 20.66 11.00
CA VAL A 92 13.58 19.19 10.96
C VAL A 92 13.84 18.72 9.54
N SER A 93 14.57 17.62 9.38
CA SER A 93 14.77 16.97 8.09
C SER A 93 13.64 15.97 7.84
N VAL A 94 13.08 16.01 6.62
CA VAL A 94 12.06 15.07 6.14
C VAL A 94 12.54 14.45 4.82
N GLU A 95 12.58 13.14 4.78
CA GLU A 95 12.86 12.36 3.58
C GLU A 95 11.52 11.96 2.94
N ILE A 96 11.36 12.23 1.64
CA ILE A 96 10.14 11.93 0.90
C ILE A 96 10.45 10.95 -0.23
N TYR A 97 9.78 9.82 -0.22
CA TYR A 97 9.87 8.75 -1.21
C TYR A 97 8.50 8.57 -1.86
N ILE A 98 8.37 9.05 -3.10
CA ILE A 98 7.16 8.85 -3.89
C ILE A 98 7.40 7.70 -4.85
N ARG A 99 6.62 6.63 -4.72
CA ARG A 99 6.79 5.37 -5.45
C ARG A 99 5.44 4.78 -5.85
N ASP A 100 5.44 3.94 -6.87
CA ASP A 100 4.44 2.87 -7.00
C ASP A 100 4.77 1.79 -5.98
N VAL A 101 4.23 1.92 -4.76
CA VAL A 101 4.76 1.23 -3.60
C VAL A 101 4.57 -0.28 -3.67
N PHE A 102 3.45 -0.75 -4.21
CA PHE A 102 3.22 -2.18 -4.32
C PHE A 102 2.51 -2.52 -5.61
N LEU A 103 3.20 -3.25 -6.47
CA LEU A 103 2.62 -3.87 -7.65
C LEU A 103 2.30 -5.34 -7.30
N PHE A 104 1.01 -5.68 -7.34
CA PHE A 104 0.58 -7.06 -7.28
C PHE A 104 0.33 -7.56 -8.69
N GLN A 105 0.96 -8.67 -9.03
CA GLN A 105 0.90 -9.23 -10.37
C GLN A 105 0.90 -10.75 -10.35
N GLY A 106 0.31 -11.32 -11.38
CA GLY A 106 0.39 -12.73 -11.72
C GLY A 106 0.69 -12.88 -13.20
N GLY A 107 1.33 -13.96 -13.60
CA GLY A 107 1.48 -14.27 -15.00
C GLY A 107 0.14 -14.67 -15.63
N PRO A 108 0.00 -14.55 -16.98
CA PRO A 108 -1.18 -15.05 -17.66
C PRO A 108 -1.36 -16.54 -17.35
N LEU A 109 -2.57 -16.92 -16.95
CA LEU A 109 -2.87 -18.30 -16.56
C LEU A 109 -3.40 -19.11 -17.73
N GLN A 110 -2.74 -20.22 -18.02
CA GLN A 110 -3.22 -21.21 -18.99
C GLN A 110 -3.90 -22.36 -18.24
N ILE A 111 -5.17 -22.59 -18.52
CA ILE A 111 -5.96 -23.67 -17.92
C ILE A 111 -6.32 -24.68 -19.01
N PRO A 112 -5.58 -25.80 -19.10
CA PRO A 112 -5.92 -26.86 -20.01
C PRO A 112 -7.18 -27.60 -19.58
N TYR A 113 -8.05 -27.93 -20.52
CA TYR A 113 -9.25 -28.70 -20.23
C TYR A 113 -9.54 -29.77 -21.32
N SER A 114 -10.26 -30.80 -20.94
CA SER A 114 -10.75 -31.83 -21.86
C SER A 114 -12.02 -31.35 -22.58
N PRO A 115 -12.05 -31.23 -23.91
CA PRO A 115 -13.28 -30.89 -24.63
C PRO A 115 -14.38 -31.95 -24.51
N VAL A 116 -14.01 -33.18 -24.12
CA VAL A 116 -14.98 -34.26 -23.93
C VAL A 116 -15.77 -34.12 -22.64
N THR A 117 -15.08 -33.78 -21.55
CA THR A 117 -15.72 -33.63 -20.23
C THR A 117 -15.94 -32.18 -19.82
N GLY A 118 -15.20 -31.23 -20.39
CA GLY A 118 -15.14 -29.85 -19.98
C GLY A 118 -14.28 -29.62 -18.75
N GLU A 119 -13.68 -30.67 -18.20
CA GLU A 119 -12.89 -30.59 -16.95
C GLU A 119 -11.45 -30.17 -17.21
N GLY A 120 -10.97 -29.29 -16.34
CA GLY A 120 -9.61 -28.78 -16.33
C GLY A 120 -9.29 -28.07 -15.02
N ASN A 121 -8.04 -27.79 -14.78
CA ASN A 121 -7.57 -27.06 -13.61
C ASN A 121 -6.32 -26.22 -13.92
N GLY A 122 -6.08 -25.24 -13.08
CA GLY A 122 -4.88 -24.40 -13.15
C GLY A 122 -4.69 -23.62 -11.86
N SER A 123 -3.48 -23.10 -11.66
CA SER A 123 -3.10 -22.38 -10.46
C SER A 123 -2.55 -21.01 -10.82
N LEU A 124 -3.12 -19.96 -10.22
CA LEU A 124 -2.64 -18.59 -10.30
C LEU A 124 -1.73 -18.32 -9.10
N THR A 125 -0.49 -17.94 -9.36
CA THR A 125 0.42 -17.45 -8.33
C THR A 125 0.47 -15.94 -8.38
N LEU A 126 0.17 -15.28 -7.27
CA LEU A 126 0.28 -13.84 -7.12
C LEU A 126 1.57 -13.47 -6.40
N HIS A 127 2.22 -12.49 -6.96
CA HIS A 127 3.45 -11.93 -6.43
C HIS A 127 3.26 -10.46 -6.10
N CYS A 128 3.99 -10.02 -5.08
CA CYS A 128 4.19 -8.62 -4.75
C CYS A 128 5.60 -8.20 -5.17
N THR A 129 5.69 -7.05 -5.81
CA THR A 129 6.97 -6.36 -6.02
C THR A 129 6.82 -4.91 -5.61
N GLU A 130 7.85 -4.34 -5.02
CA GLU A 130 7.94 -2.90 -4.82
C GLU A 130 8.37 -2.26 -6.13
N GLY A 131 7.63 -1.25 -6.61
CA GLY A 131 7.99 -0.47 -7.80
C GLY A 131 9.39 0.11 -7.63
N SER A 132 10.26 -0.21 -8.56
CA SER A 132 11.71 -0.13 -8.41
C SER A 132 12.24 1.27 -8.62
N LEU A 133 12.33 2.11 -7.62
CA LEU A 133 13.21 3.29 -7.73
C LEU A 133 14.34 3.36 -6.69
N ASN A 134 14.27 2.62 -5.60
CA ASN A 134 15.42 2.55 -4.69
C ASN A 134 15.49 1.25 -3.89
N PRO A 135 16.35 0.30 -4.26
CA PRO A 135 16.52 -0.97 -3.55
C PRO A 135 17.11 -0.82 -2.13
N GLY A 136 17.31 0.40 -1.65
CA GLY A 136 17.92 0.66 -0.33
C GLY A 136 16.95 0.91 0.81
N PHE A 137 15.64 1.07 0.54
CA PHE A 137 14.65 1.37 1.56
C PHE A 137 13.37 0.56 1.32
N PRO A 138 13.32 -0.69 1.79
CA PRO A 138 12.13 -1.51 1.67
C PRO A 138 10.99 -0.90 2.47
N THR A 139 9.83 -0.79 1.86
CA THR A 139 8.61 -0.44 2.59
C THR A 139 8.07 -1.69 3.26
N TYR A 140 7.72 -1.58 4.54
CA TYR A 140 7.27 -2.70 5.35
C TYR A 140 5.76 -2.90 5.23
N LEU A 141 5.35 -3.95 4.53
CA LEU A 141 3.97 -4.37 4.47
C LEU A 141 3.62 -5.10 5.77
N SER A 142 2.65 -4.57 6.51
CA SER A 142 2.15 -5.15 7.76
C SER A 142 0.91 -5.99 7.57
N GLY A 143 0.13 -5.71 6.52
CA GLY A 143 -1.07 -6.45 6.20
C GLY A 143 -1.67 -6.05 4.87
N LEU A 144 -2.61 -6.84 4.38
CA LEU A 144 -3.37 -6.55 3.16
C LEU A 144 -4.80 -7.09 3.24
N SER A 145 -5.67 -6.46 2.47
CA SER A 145 -7.00 -6.94 2.14
C SER A 145 -7.19 -6.80 0.64
N MET A 146 -7.45 -7.89 -0.05
CA MET A 146 -7.61 -7.91 -1.50
C MET A 146 -8.86 -8.67 -1.91
N ALA A 147 -9.49 -8.21 -2.99
CA ALA A 147 -10.57 -8.89 -3.67
C ALA A 147 -10.18 -9.14 -5.13
N ILE A 148 -10.40 -10.35 -5.61
CA ILE A 148 -10.14 -10.75 -6.99
C ILE A 148 -11.43 -11.32 -7.56
N GLN A 149 -11.87 -10.80 -8.70
CA GLN A 149 -13.04 -11.29 -9.42
C GLN A 149 -12.64 -12.14 -10.61
N HIS A 150 -13.43 -13.17 -10.89
CA HIS A 150 -13.32 -13.99 -12.07
C HIS A 150 -14.72 -14.32 -12.59
N ASP A 151 -14.82 -14.78 -13.85
CA ASP A 151 -16.10 -15.25 -14.40
C ASP A 151 -16.47 -16.64 -13.83
N PRO A 152 -17.47 -16.72 -12.94
CA PRO A 152 -17.87 -17.99 -12.32
C PRO A 152 -18.56 -18.94 -13.30
N ALA A 153 -18.87 -18.50 -14.52
CA ALA A 153 -19.38 -19.38 -15.57
C ALA A 153 -18.26 -20.16 -16.27
N LEU A 154 -17.03 -19.67 -16.22
CA LEU A 154 -15.87 -20.31 -16.88
C LEU A 154 -15.02 -21.12 -15.90
N ILE A 155 -14.72 -20.53 -14.74
CA ILE A 155 -13.87 -21.15 -13.70
C ILE A 155 -14.46 -20.91 -12.31
N THR A 156 -14.11 -21.79 -11.38
CA THR A 156 -14.44 -21.62 -9.95
C THR A 156 -13.20 -21.83 -9.09
N TYR A 157 -13.15 -21.11 -7.99
CA TYR A 157 -12.16 -21.31 -6.94
C TYR A 157 -12.25 -22.75 -6.39
N ALA A 158 -11.13 -23.41 -6.28
CA ALA A 158 -11.01 -24.77 -5.75
C ALA A 158 -10.33 -24.78 -4.37
N ASP A 159 -9.16 -24.18 -4.27
CA ASP A 159 -8.35 -24.11 -3.06
C ASP A 159 -7.35 -22.96 -3.13
N SER A 160 -6.65 -22.70 -2.03
CA SER A 160 -5.52 -21.77 -2.01
C SER A 160 -4.50 -22.15 -0.94
N ALA A 161 -3.25 -21.83 -1.22
CA ALA A 161 -2.13 -21.96 -0.29
C ALA A 161 -1.44 -20.61 -0.10
N GLN A 162 -0.83 -20.42 1.06
CA GLN A 162 0.10 -19.32 1.27
C GLN A 162 1.27 -19.45 0.29
N GLY A 163 1.72 -18.33 -0.25
CA GLY A 163 2.97 -18.30 -1.00
C GLY A 163 4.17 -18.56 -0.07
N ILE A 164 5.27 -18.98 -0.65
CA ILE A 164 6.46 -19.39 0.11
C ILE A 164 6.98 -18.25 1.00
N ASP A 165 6.89 -17.00 0.54
CA ASP A 165 7.35 -15.84 1.32
C ASP A 165 6.42 -15.54 2.50
N ILE A 166 5.13 -15.88 2.39
CA ILE A 166 4.17 -15.75 3.48
C ILE A 166 4.35 -16.86 4.52
N GLU A 167 4.60 -18.09 4.09
CA GLU A 167 4.89 -19.22 5.00
C GLU A 167 6.13 -18.98 5.86
N MET A 168 7.11 -18.25 5.35
CA MET A 168 8.36 -17.94 6.03
C MET A 168 8.28 -16.82 7.06
N LEU A 169 7.18 -16.08 7.12
CA LEU A 169 6.96 -15.02 8.10
C LEU A 169 6.99 -15.56 9.54
N ASN A 170 7.30 -14.70 10.48
CA ASN A 170 7.40 -15.00 11.91
C ASN A 170 8.30 -16.23 12.20
N GLY A 171 9.41 -16.32 11.48
CA GLY A 171 10.39 -17.41 11.64
C GLY A 171 9.90 -18.76 11.12
N GLY A 172 9.01 -18.77 10.12
CA GLY A 172 8.43 -19.97 9.50
C GLY A 172 7.16 -20.46 10.19
N SER A 173 6.53 -19.60 11.00
CA SER A 173 5.21 -19.88 11.60
C SER A 173 4.06 -19.36 10.74
N GLY A 174 4.37 -18.63 9.68
CA GLY A 174 3.41 -17.92 8.85
C GLY A 174 2.90 -16.62 9.49
N PRO A 175 1.95 -15.95 8.86
CA PRO A 175 1.37 -14.70 9.36
C PRO A 175 0.48 -14.94 10.59
N ASP A 176 0.31 -13.92 11.42
CA ASP A 176 -0.58 -13.98 12.58
C ASP A 176 -2.08 -14.07 12.21
N PHE A 177 -2.42 -13.60 11.02
CA PHE A 177 -3.75 -13.76 10.45
C PHE A 177 -3.67 -14.04 8.95
N TRP A 178 -4.40 -15.05 8.53
CA TRP A 178 -4.58 -15.42 7.13
C TRP A 178 -6.00 -15.93 6.91
N ALA A 179 -6.68 -15.37 5.93
CA ALA A 179 -8.00 -15.83 5.53
C ALA A 179 -8.17 -15.70 4.01
N VAL A 180 -8.71 -16.74 3.40
CA VAL A 180 -9.18 -16.73 2.02
C VAL A 180 -10.61 -17.23 1.99
N ASN A 181 -11.49 -16.46 1.35
CA ASN A 181 -12.89 -16.83 1.16
C ASN A 181 -13.28 -16.62 -0.29
N SER A 182 -14.15 -17.46 -0.82
CA SER A 182 -14.69 -17.31 -2.17
C SER A 182 -16.21 -17.24 -2.10
N LEU A 183 -16.79 -16.27 -2.80
CA LEU A 183 -18.22 -16.06 -2.92
C LEU A 183 -18.57 -15.50 -4.30
N ASP A 184 -19.41 -16.21 -5.05
CA ASP A 184 -19.99 -15.75 -6.32
C ASP A 184 -18.97 -15.14 -7.32
N GLY A 185 -17.84 -15.84 -7.52
CA GLY A 185 -16.80 -15.40 -8.45
C GLY A 185 -15.87 -14.33 -7.88
N THR A 186 -15.99 -13.99 -6.60
CA THR A 186 -15.06 -13.10 -5.89
C THR A 186 -14.26 -13.89 -4.87
N ILE A 187 -12.95 -13.73 -4.88
CA ILE A 187 -12.03 -14.29 -3.88
C ILE A 187 -11.56 -13.15 -3.00
N LEU A 188 -11.72 -13.31 -1.69
CA LEU A 188 -11.31 -12.36 -0.65
C LEU A 188 -10.08 -12.91 0.05
N ILE A 189 -9.04 -12.10 0.13
CA ILE A 189 -7.78 -12.43 0.78
C ILE A 189 -7.52 -11.42 1.87
N GLY A 190 -7.29 -11.90 3.08
CA GLY A 190 -6.88 -11.09 4.23
C GLY A 190 -5.60 -11.63 4.84
N LEU A 191 -4.63 -10.76 5.04
CA LEU A 191 -3.34 -11.05 5.65
C LEU A 191 -3.03 -9.98 6.70
N LEU A 192 -2.57 -10.41 7.87
CA LEU A 192 -1.85 -9.57 8.81
C LEU A 192 -0.56 -10.29 9.20
N VAL A 193 0.56 -9.63 8.93
CA VAL A 193 1.89 -10.24 9.12
C VAL A 193 2.16 -10.53 10.59
N SER A 194 2.02 -9.52 11.45
CA SER A 194 2.24 -9.69 12.89
C SER A 194 1.41 -8.71 13.72
N PHE A 195 0.66 -9.21 14.73
CA PHE A 195 -0.04 -8.38 15.72
C PHE A 195 0.93 -7.60 16.63
N ALA A 196 2.12 -8.13 16.83
CA ALA A 196 3.13 -7.51 17.68
C ALA A 196 4.01 -6.51 16.94
N VAL A 197 3.77 -6.31 15.64
CA VAL A 197 4.63 -5.49 14.74
C VAL A 197 6.10 -5.94 14.83
N ALA A 198 6.31 -7.25 15.00
CA ALA A 198 7.62 -7.84 15.19
C ALA A 198 8.24 -8.37 13.89
N ASP A 199 7.42 -8.54 12.86
CA ASP A 199 7.83 -8.99 11.54
C ASP A 199 7.05 -8.24 10.46
N PHE A 200 7.62 -8.18 9.26
CA PHE A 200 7.08 -7.45 8.10
C PHE A 200 7.38 -8.20 6.82
N LEU A 201 6.57 -8.03 5.82
CA LEU A 201 6.88 -8.44 4.47
C LEU A 201 7.48 -7.25 3.70
N THR A 202 8.62 -7.46 3.06
CA THR A 202 9.17 -6.51 2.09
C THR A 202 8.93 -7.04 0.69
N CYS A 203 8.56 -6.18 -0.25
CA CYS A 203 8.39 -6.53 -1.66
C CYS A 203 9.54 -5.96 -2.53
N ASP A 204 10.70 -5.72 -1.91
CA ASP A 204 11.94 -5.22 -2.53
C ASP A 204 12.48 -6.13 -3.66
N GLU A 205 12.09 -7.37 -3.65
CA GLU A 205 12.20 -8.32 -4.75
C GLU A 205 10.84 -9.02 -4.92
N GLN A 206 10.67 -9.78 -5.99
CA GLN A 206 9.42 -10.49 -6.23
C GLN A 206 9.15 -11.51 -5.11
N ARG A 207 8.05 -11.28 -4.35
CA ARG A 207 7.62 -12.15 -3.26
C ARG A 207 6.35 -12.89 -3.63
N GLU A 208 6.33 -14.18 -3.42
CA GLU A 208 5.16 -15.02 -3.63
C GLU A 208 4.20 -14.90 -2.45
N ILE A 209 3.00 -14.37 -2.72
CA ILE A 209 2.00 -14.07 -1.69
C ILE A 209 1.01 -15.22 -1.52
N ILE A 210 0.43 -15.70 -2.62
CA ILE A 210 -0.61 -16.71 -2.60
C ILE A 210 -0.60 -17.51 -3.90
N VAL A 211 -0.92 -18.80 -3.79
CA VAL A 211 -1.27 -19.68 -4.91
C VAL A 211 -2.76 -19.97 -4.80
N ILE A 212 -3.50 -19.75 -5.88
CA ILE A 212 -4.94 -19.96 -5.97
C ILE A 212 -5.24 -20.99 -7.04
N ASP A 213 -5.89 -22.07 -6.65
CA ASP A 213 -6.27 -23.15 -7.55
C ASP A 213 -7.70 -22.94 -8.06
N PHE A 214 -7.86 -23.13 -9.37
CA PHE A 214 -9.12 -23.05 -10.09
C PHE A 214 -9.44 -24.36 -10.80
N VAL A 215 -10.73 -24.62 -10.90
CA VAL A 215 -11.26 -25.69 -11.78
C VAL A 215 -12.23 -25.08 -12.78
N THR A 216 -12.27 -25.66 -13.95
CA THR A 216 -13.19 -25.23 -15.03
C THR A 216 -14.63 -25.59 -14.70
N VAL A 217 -15.58 -24.82 -15.27
CA VAL A 217 -17.01 -25.13 -15.22
C VAL A 217 -17.40 -25.93 -16.48
N PRO A 218 -17.62 -27.26 -16.38
CA PRO A 218 -17.73 -28.13 -17.54
C PRO A 218 -18.86 -27.81 -18.51
N THR A 219 -19.94 -27.20 -18.03
CA THR A 219 -21.18 -26.98 -18.80
C THR A 219 -20.99 -26.13 -20.05
N LEU A 220 -20.02 -25.18 -20.05
CA LEU A 220 -19.73 -24.34 -21.21
C LEU A 220 -18.57 -24.85 -22.05
N LEU A 221 -17.75 -25.74 -21.51
CA LEU A 221 -16.51 -26.21 -22.14
C LEU A 221 -16.65 -27.59 -22.78
N GLN A 222 -17.64 -28.37 -22.36
CA GLN A 222 -17.91 -29.64 -22.96
C GLN A 222 -18.34 -29.48 -24.45
N GLY A 223 -17.56 -30.05 -25.35
CA GLY A 223 -17.76 -29.90 -26.79
C GLY A 223 -17.16 -28.61 -27.38
N ASN A 224 -16.64 -27.73 -26.58
CA ASN A 224 -15.93 -26.53 -27.04
C ASN A 224 -14.50 -26.92 -27.45
N ILE A 225 -14.15 -26.61 -28.69
CA ILE A 225 -12.82 -26.87 -29.27
C ILE A 225 -12.03 -25.57 -29.53
N ASP A 226 -12.67 -24.42 -29.36
CA ASP A 226 -12.10 -23.11 -29.63
C ASP A 226 -11.48 -22.46 -28.37
N GLY A 227 -11.79 -23.02 -27.19
CA GLY A 227 -11.35 -22.45 -25.92
C GLY A 227 -12.22 -21.28 -25.45
N ALA A 228 -11.79 -20.67 -24.35
CA ALA A 228 -12.40 -19.48 -23.79
C ALA A 228 -11.33 -18.66 -23.04
N SER A 229 -11.61 -17.41 -22.76
CA SER A 229 -10.72 -16.57 -21.96
C SER A 229 -11.50 -15.60 -21.08
N GLY A 230 -10.86 -15.10 -20.04
CA GLY A 230 -11.37 -14.08 -19.15
C GLY A 230 -10.24 -13.35 -18.45
N PHE A 231 -10.61 -12.45 -17.56
CA PHE A 231 -9.65 -11.73 -16.76
C PHE A 231 -9.94 -11.93 -15.27
N PHE A 232 -8.90 -12.01 -14.48
CA PHE A 232 -8.98 -11.72 -13.07
C PHE A 232 -8.94 -10.20 -12.90
N GLU A 233 -9.97 -9.64 -12.32
CA GLU A 233 -10.09 -8.23 -12.06
C GLU A 233 -9.97 -7.96 -10.56
N TRP A 234 -9.44 -6.79 -10.20
CA TRP A 234 -9.17 -6.44 -8.83
C TRP A 234 -10.26 -5.59 -8.21
N GLY A 235 -10.55 -5.85 -6.94
CA GLY A 235 -11.60 -5.18 -6.19
C GLY A 235 -12.98 -5.78 -6.41
N ASN A 236 -13.95 -5.29 -5.68
CA ASN A 236 -15.37 -5.55 -5.84
C ASN A 236 -16.17 -4.29 -5.51
N PRO A 237 -16.06 -3.22 -6.33
CA PRO A 237 -16.69 -1.94 -6.04
C PRO A 237 -18.23 -2.01 -6.07
N GLU A 238 -18.80 -2.98 -6.80
CA GLU A 238 -20.25 -3.23 -6.89
C GLU A 238 -20.74 -4.19 -5.79
N GLY A 239 -19.83 -4.72 -4.98
CA GLY A 239 -20.15 -5.65 -3.91
C GLY A 239 -20.90 -5.00 -2.75
N THR A 240 -21.50 -5.83 -1.89
CA THR A 240 -22.18 -5.36 -0.70
C THR A 240 -21.65 -6.10 0.53
N PRO A 241 -20.76 -5.48 1.33
CA PRO A 241 -20.18 -4.13 1.13
C PRO A 241 -19.22 -4.07 -0.07
N PRO A 242 -18.96 -2.88 -0.62
CA PRO A 242 -17.91 -2.72 -1.62
C PRO A 242 -16.56 -3.03 -0.98
N LEU A 243 -15.68 -3.66 -1.75
CA LEU A 243 -14.36 -4.10 -1.28
C LEU A 243 -13.29 -3.43 -2.12
N ASP A 244 -12.49 -2.61 -1.46
CA ASP A 244 -11.30 -2.00 -2.03
C ASP A 244 -10.07 -2.84 -1.68
N ASN A 245 -9.09 -2.83 -2.58
CA ASN A 245 -7.80 -3.43 -2.30
C ASN A 245 -6.98 -2.46 -1.46
N LEU A 246 -6.55 -2.90 -0.29
CA LEU A 246 -5.80 -2.08 0.65
C LEU A 246 -4.56 -2.82 1.14
N ILE A 247 -3.48 -2.06 1.27
CA ILE A 247 -2.26 -2.49 1.93
C ILE A 247 -2.04 -1.62 3.15
N VAL A 248 -1.61 -2.24 4.24
CA VAL A 248 -1.18 -1.53 5.44
C VAL A 248 0.34 -1.54 5.49
N ILE A 249 0.93 -0.36 5.45
CA ILE A 249 2.38 -0.15 5.60
C ILE A 249 2.70 0.41 6.98
N ASP A 250 3.86 0.04 7.50
CA ASP A 250 4.38 0.49 8.80
C ASP A 250 3.38 0.37 9.97
N GLY A 251 2.45 -0.59 9.85
CA GLY A 251 1.44 -0.88 10.86
C GLY A 251 0.32 0.15 11.03
N THR A 252 0.32 1.26 10.29
CA THR A 252 -0.61 2.38 10.52
C THR A 252 -1.20 3.02 9.27
N THR A 253 -0.49 3.01 8.16
CA THR A 253 -0.89 3.72 6.94
C THR A 253 -1.49 2.75 5.93
N SER A 254 -2.67 3.03 5.42
CA SER A 254 -3.29 2.26 4.33
C SER A 254 -3.02 2.93 2.99
N VAL A 255 -2.60 2.15 2.02
CA VAL A 255 -2.33 2.59 0.65
C VAL A 255 -2.99 1.64 -0.35
N ASP A 256 -3.33 2.18 -1.52
CA ASP A 256 -3.87 1.39 -2.61
C ASP A 256 -2.72 0.75 -3.39
N PRO A 257 -2.75 -0.57 -3.62
CA PRO A 257 -1.77 -1.22 -4.47
C PRO A 257 -2.02 -0.93 -5.96
N VAL A 258 -0.98 -0.99 -6.75
CA VAL A 258 -1.08 -1.00 -8.21
C VAL A 258 -1.35 -2.43 -8.67
N MET A 259 -2.39 -2.61 -9.47
CA MET A 259 -2.84 -3.91 -9.93
C MET A 259 -3.36 -3.83 -11.36
N GLU A 260 -2.87 -4.72 -12.22
CA GLU A 260 -3.38 -4.86 -13.59
C GLU A 260 -4.20 -6.16 -13.72
N PRO A 261 -5.27 -6.15 -14.53
CA PRO A 261 -6.04 -7.38 -14.80
C PRO A 261 -5.14 -8.50 -15.34
N ILE A 262 -5.35 -9.71 -14.84
CA ILE A 262 -4.56 -10.88 -15.25
C ILE A 262 -5.39 -11.72 -16.22
N LEU A 263 -4.88 -11.92 -17.43
CA LEU A 263 -5.52 -12.78 -18.43
C LEU A 263 -5.46 -14.25 -18.00
N TYR A 264 -6.58 -14.97 -18.13
CA TYR A 264 -6.57 -16.44 -18.15
C TYR A 264 -7.18 -16.97 -19.44
N GLU A 265 -6.62 -18.06 -19.94
CA GLU A 265 -7.05 -18.72 -21.15
C GLU A 265 -7.32 -20.21 -20.89
N LEU A 266 -8.51 -20.66 -21.27
CA LEU A 266 -8.89 -22.05 -21.23
C LEU A 266 -8.60 -22.69 -22.59
N THR A 267 -7.70 -23.66 -22.59
CA THR A 267 -7.20 -24.29 -23.81
C THR A 267 -7.62 -25.75 -23.90
N PRO A 268 -8.32 -26.16 -24.96
CA PRO A 268 -8.69 -27.56 -25.16
C PRO A 268 -7.46 -28.43 -25.43
N GLN A 269 -7.41 -29.60 -24.81
CA GLN A 269 -6.33 -30.58 -24.95
C GLN A 269 -6.85 -31.98 -25.32
#